data_cbba0a70524bdfda1d67a08f4506024b
#
_entry.id   cbba0a70524bdfda1d67a08f4506024b
#
_cell.length_a   1.000
_cell.length_b   1.000
_cell.length_c   1.000
_cell.angle_alpha   90.00
_cell.angle_beta   90.00
_cell.angle_gamma   90.00
#
_symmetry.space_group_name_H-M   'P 1'
#
loop_
_entity.id
_entity.type
_entity.pdbx_description
1 polymer ?
#
loop_
_entity_poly.entity_id
_entity_poly.type
_entity_poly.pdbx_seq_one_letter_code
_entity_poly.pdbx_strand_id
1 'polypeptide(L)'
;TDLDELRALDPAEHAAEWKWDGIRVQAVSDGGVRRLYSRTGEDISAAFPDVIAAMNYDGALDGELVVRRDGAVASFNDLQQRLNRKGVGRAMLASHPAGLRIYDALIWQGRDLRGLPFTERRAVLEGADFGSDRIDLSGLLPFETWDDLAALRADPLDAVIEGVMIKRRDSVYVGGR
;
A
#
# COMPACT_ATOMS: atom_id res chain seq x y z
N THR A 1 -17.42 5.92 7.22
CA THR A 1 -17.33 6.19 8.67
C THR A 1 -17.60 7.66 8.86
N ASP A 2 -18.59 8.00 9.63
CA ASP A 2 -18.95 9.35 9.98
C ASP A 2 -17.96 9.91 11.02
N LEU A 3 -17.69 11.23 10.97
CA LEU A 3 -16.85 11.90 11.95
C LEU A 3 -17.41 11.76 13.38
N ASP A 4 -18.71 11.72 13.52
CA ASP A 4 -19.36 11.56 14.83
C ASP A 4 -19.13 10.17 15.43
N GLU A 5 -19.07 9.13 14.60
CA GLU A 5 -18.69 7.78 15.04
C GLU A 5 -17.21 7.73 15.51
N LEU A 6 -16.32 8.46 14.82
CA LEU A 6 -14.91 8.54 15.21
C LEU A 6 -14.71 9.28 16.54
N ARG A 7 -15.49 10.31 16.82
CA ARG A 7 -15.39 11.07 18.08
C ARG A 7 -15.68 10.25 19.33
N ALA A 8 -16.36 9.11 19.18
CA ALA A 8 -16.60 8.16 20.28
C ALA A 8 -15.39 7.26 20.57
N LEU A 9 -14.35 7.28 19.71
CA LEU A 9 -13.16 6.46 19.82
C LEU A 9 -11.97 7.30 20.32
N ASP A 10 -11.04 6.63 21.02
CA ASP A 10 -9.79 7.26 21.45
C ASP A 10 -8.82 7.36 20.26
N PRO A 11 -8.41 8.57 19.83
CA PRO A 11 -7.44 8.73 18.74
C PRO A 11 -6.08 8.08 19.06
N ALA A 12 -5.67 8.00 20.33
CA ALA A 12 -4.40 7.39 20.73
C ALA A 12 -4.36 5.87 20.43
N GLU A 13 -5.51 5.21 20.38
CA GLU A 13 -5.62 3.79 20.02
C GLU A 13 -5.57 3.52 18.51
N HIS A 14 -5.47 4.57 17.69
CA HIS A 14 -5.57 4.46 16.24
C HIS A 14 -4.31 5.01 15.55
N ALA A 15 -4.03 4.46 14.37
CA ALA A 15 -3.07 4.97 13.42
C ALA A 15 -3.81 5.37 12.13
N ALA A 16 -3.28 6.33 11.42
CA ALA A 16 -3.83 6.77 10.14
C ALA A 16 -2.77 6.84 9.05
N GLU A 17 -3.18 6.56 7.83
CA GLU A 17 -2.37 6.61 6.61
C GLU A 17 -3.19 7.26 5.50
N TRP A 18 -2.53 7.79 4.47
CA TRP A 18 -3.22 8.22 3.28
C TRP A 18 -3.88 7.05 2.56
N LYS A 19 -5.10 7.25 2.08
CA LYS A 19 -5.79 6.34 1.17
C LYS A 19 -5.47 6.76 -0.25
N TRP A 20 -4.53 6.06 -0.88
CA TRP A 20 -4.11 6.29 -2.26
C TRP A 20 -5.13 5.74 -3.25
N ASP A 21 -5.38 6.48 -4.34
CA ASP A 21 -6.21 6.03 -5.45
C ASP A 21 -5.36 5.17 -6.41
N GLY A 22 -5.30 3.88 -6.14
CA GLY A 22 -4.52 2.92 -6.90
C GLY A 22 -5.20 1.56 -6.98
N ILE A 23 -4.40 0.51 -7.08
CA ILE A 23 -4.88 -0.87 -7.07
C ILE A 23 -4.30 -1.58 -5.86
N ARG A 24 -5.18 -1.96 -4.93
CA ARG A 24 -4.79 -2.81 -3.82
C ARG A 24 -4.33 -4.17 -4.31
N VAL A 25 -3.14 -4.58 -3.87
CA VAL A 25 -2.56 -5.88 -4.19
C VAL A 25 -1.94 -6.54 -2.97
N GLN A 26 -1.88 -7.87 -3.02
CA GLN A 26 -0.91 -8.65 -2.25
C GLN A 26 0.31 -8.92 -3.13
N ALA A 27 1.46 -8.46 -2.68
CA ALA A 27 2.74 -8.64 -3.35
C ALA A 27 3.51 -9.76 -2.65
N VAL A 28 3.55 -10.91 -3.30
CA VAL A 28 4.14 -12.15 -2.73
C VAL A 28 5.44 -12.47 -3.42
N SER A 29 6.48 -12.69 -2.63
CA SER A 29 7.78 -13.21 -3.08
C SER A 29 8.17 -14.37 -2.18
N ASP A 30 8.31 -15.56 -2.75
CA ASP A 30 8.66 -16.79 -2.03
C ASP A 30 9.57 -17.65 -2.92
N GLY A 31 10.77 -17.95 -2.42
CA GLY A 31 11.75 -18.78 -3.12
C GLY A 31 12.09 -18.25 -4.54
N GLY A 32 12.07 -16.95 -4.76
CA GLY A 32 12.32 -16.32 -6.06
C GLY A 32 11.09 -16.26 -6.98
N VAL A 33 9.97 -16.87 -6.61
CA VAL A 33 8.69 -16.73 -7.30
C VAL A 33 8.01 -15.46 -6.81
N ARG A 34 7.68 -14.55 -7.73
CA ARG A 34 7.11 -13.24 -7.43
C ARG A 34 5.77 -13.06 -8.13
N ARG A 35 4.75 -12.65 -7.38
CA ARG A 35 3.39 -12.45 -7.87
C ARG A 35 2.72 -11.24 -7.25
N LEU A 36 1.85 -10.63 -8.04
CA LEU A 36 0.93 -9.59 -7.58
C LEU A 36 -0.50 -10.10 -7.75
N TYR A 37 -1.21 -10.21 -6.65
CA TYR A 37 -2.61 -10.63 -6.64
C TYR A 37 -3.51 -9.43 -6.36
N SER A 38 -4.51 -9.23 -7.21
CA SER A 38 -5.52 -8.21 -7.01
C SER A 38 -6.39 -8.53 -5.78
N ARG A 39 -7.25 -7.57 -5.39
CA ARG A 39 -8.23 -7.76 -4.31
C ARG A 39 -9.15 -8.96 -4.50
N THR A 40 -9.42 -9.35 -5.74
CA THR A 40 -10.25 -10.52 -6.10
C THR A 40 -9.45 -11.81 -6.20
N GLY A 41 -8.14 -11.78 -5.97
CA GLY A 41 -7.24 -12.93 -6.05
C GLY A 41 -6.73 -13.23 -7.46
N GLU A 42 -6.96 -12.34 -8.42
CA GLU A 42 -6.46 -12.48 -9.79
C GLU A 42 -4.97 -12.15 -9.85
N ASP A 43 -4.18 -12.98 -10.56
CA ASP A 43 -2.77 -12.71 -10.83
C ASP A 43 -2.63 -11.64 -11.93
N ILE A 44 -2.17 -10.46 -11.53
CA ILE A 44 -1.96 -9.31 -12.43
C ILE A 44 -0.49 -9.03 -12.71
N SER A 45 0.40 -9.95 -12.37
CA SER A 45 1.87 -9.79 -12.46
C SER A 45 2.33 -9.40 -13.86
N ALA A 46 1.71 -9.94 -14.90
CA ALA A 46 2.09 -9.68 -16.30
C ALA A 46 1.93 -8.21 -16.72
N ALA A 47 1.03 -7.46 -16.06
CA ALA A 47 0.82 -6.05 -16.32
C ALA A 47 1.87 -5.15 -15.61
N PHE A 48 2.63 -5.69 -14.65
CA PHE A 48 3.56 -4.94 -13.80
C PHE A 48 4.96 -5.58 -13.72
N PRO A 49 5.62 -5.87 -14.85
CA PRO A 49 6.93 -6.54 -14.85
C PRO A 49 8.02 -5.72 -14.18
N ASP A 50 7.92 -4.40 -14.16
CA ASP A 50 8.83 -3.49 -13.48
C ASP A 50 8.71 -3.59 -11.95
N VAL A 51 7.51 -3.76 -11.41
CA VAL A 51 7.29 -4.01 -9.98
C VAL A 51 7.76 -5.41 -9.60
N ILE A 52 7.42 -6.43 -10.40
CA ILE A 52 7.89 -7.82 -10.20
C ILE A 52 9.42 -7.88 -10.13
N ALA A 53 10.11 -7.20 -11.04
CA ALA A 53 11.58 -7.15 -11.04
C ALA A 53 12.16 -6.47 -9.79
N ALA A 54 11.42 -5.54 -9.20
CA ALA A 54 11.81 -4.78 -8.02
C ALA A 54 11.58 -5.52 -6.69
N MET A 55 10.79 -6.60 -6.67
CA MET A 55 10.43 -7.36 -5.45
C MET A 55 11.60 -8.23 -4.98
N ASN A 56 12.63 -7.62 -4.41
CA ASN A 56 13.84 -8.29 -3.93
C ASN A 56 13.79 -8.60 -2.42
N TYR A 57 12.66 -9.07 -1.96
CA TYR A 57 12.43 -9.51 -0.59
C TYR A 57 11.82 -10.91 -0.57
N ASP A 58 11.69 -11.49 0.61
CA ASP A 58 10.95 -12.71 0.87
C ASP A 58 9.80 -12.41 1.84
N GLY A 59 8.57 -12.62 1.38
CA GLY A 59 7.38 -12.28 2.17
C GLY A 59 6.11 -12.07 1.36
N ALA A 60 5.03 -11.74 2.09
CA ALA A 60 3.74 -11.37 1.53
C ALA A 60 3.29 -10.04 2.16
N LEU A 61 3.16 -9.02 1.33
CA LEU A 61 2.87 -7.65 1.73
C LEU A 61 1.58 -7.16 1.08
N ASP A 62 0.81 -6.35 1.82
CA ASP A 62 -0.31 -5.59 1.26
C ASP A 62 0.17 -4.18 0.89
N GLY A 63 -0.22 -3.72 -0.28
CA GLY A 63 0.12 -2.40 -0.75
C GLY A 63 -0.78 -1.91 -1.88
N GLU A 64 -0.52 -0.69 -2.30
CA GLU A 64 -1.19 -0.02 -3.41
C GLU A 64 -0.24 0.10 -4.59
N LEU A 65 -0.63 -0.45 -5.75
CA LEU A 65 0.04 -0.16 -7.02
C LEU A 65 -0.34 1.24 -7.47
N VAL A 66 0.66 2.00 -7.87
CA VAL A 66 0.51 3.37 -8.39
C VAL A 66 1.44 3.57 -9.57
N VAL A 67 1.10 4.46 -10.49
CA VAL A 67 2.05 4.98 -11.47
C VAL A 67 2.78 6.15 -10.85
N ARG A 68 4.10 6.22 -11.00
CA ARG A 68 4.92 7.32 -10.48
C ARG A 68 5.66 7.99 -11.62
N ARG A 69 5.56 9.33 -11.70
CA ARG A 69 6.35 10.16 -12.62
C ARG A 69 6.96 11.31 -11.84
N ASP A 70 8.26 11.52 -12.03
CA ASP A 70 8.98 12.64 -11.43
C ASP A 70 8.80 12.78 -9.91
N GLY A 71 8.70 11.65 -9.20
CA GLY A 71 8.51 11.60 -7.76
C GLY A 71 7.04 11.75 -7.29
N ALA A 72 6.11 12.03 -8.18
CA ALA A 72 4.68 12.17 -7.88
C ALA A 72 3.89 10.92 -8.28
N VAL A 73 2.78 10.68 -7.59
CA VAL A 73 1.81 9.63 -7.95
C VAL A 73 0.90 10.18 -9.05
N ALA A 74 0.80 9.45 -10.16
CA ALA A 74 -0.07 9.80 -11.27
C ALA A 74 -1.52 9.33 -11.02
N SER A 75 -2.46 9.80 -11.84
CA SER A 75 -3.88 9.48 -11.72
C SER A 75 -4.16 7.97 -11.85
N PHE A 76 -5.28 7.53 -11.29
CA PHE A 76 -5.77 6.17 -11.48
C PHE A 76 -6.00 5.82 -12.96
N ASN A 77 -6.40 6.78 -13.79
CA ASN A 77 -6.53 6.58 -15.24
C ASN A 77 -5.22 6.16 -15.90
N ASP A 78 -4.09 6.72 -15.46
CA ASP A 78 -2.76 6.30 -15.94
C ASP A 78 -2.46 4.85 -15.55
N LEU A 79 -2.81 4.47 -14.33
CA LEU A 79 -2.63 3.11 -13.85
C LEU A 79 -3.54 2.10 -14.60
N GLN A 80 -4.78 2.48 -14.88
CA GLN A 80 -5.72 1.65 -15.65
C GLN A 80 -5.21 1.30 -17.06
N GLN A 81 -4.39 2.15 -17.66
CA GLN A 81 -3.78 1.86 -18.97
C GLN A 81 -2.85 0.65 -18.93
N ARG A 82 -2.37 0.28 -17.77
CA ARG A 82 -1.54 -0.92 -17.56
C ARG A 82 -2.35 -2.17 -17.23
N LEU A 83 -3.52 -2.00 -16.60
CA LEU A 83 -4.42 -3.12 -16.30
C LEU A 83 -4.88 -3.83 -17.58
N ASN A 84 -5.18 -5.11 -17.44
CA ASN A 84 -5.68 -5.96 -18.51
C ASN A 84 -4.72 -6.15 -19.71
N ARG A 85 -3.47 -5.71 -19.59
CA ARG A 85 -2.45 -5.99 -20.62
C ARG A 85 -1.77 -7.32 -20.34
N LYS A 86 -1.82 -8.21 -21.32
CA LYS A 86 -1.09 -9.50 -21.28
C LYS A 86 0.42 -9.35 -21.41
N GLY A 87 0.88 -8.17 -21.77
CA GLY A 87 2.29 -7.80 -21.86
C GLY A 87 2.45 -6.28 -21.96
N VAL A 88 3.51 -5.76 -21.38
CA VAL A 88 3.81 -4.33 -21.31
C VAL A 88 5.15 -4.08 -21.98
N GLY A 89 5.15 -3.33 -23.08
CA GLY A 89 6.35 -2.99 -23.83
C GLY A 89 7.14 -1.84 -23.21
N ARG A 90 8.38 -1.64 -23.68
CA ARG A 90 9.32 -0.62 -23.17
C ARG A 90 8.73 0.79 -23.14
N ALA A 91 7.98 1.19 -24.17
CA ALA A 91 7.35 2.51 -24.23
C ALA A 91 6.37 2.73 -23.10
N MET A 92 5.53 1.73 -22.78
CA MET A 92 4.57 1.79 -21.67
C MET A 92 5.26 1.79 -20.31
N LEU A 93 6.32 1.00 -20.14
CA LEU A 93 7.13 1.01 -18.91
C LEU A 93 7.79 2.36 -18.66
N ALA A 94 8.22 3.03 -19.72
CA ALA A 94 8.83 4.36 -19.63
C ALA A 94 7.80 5.47 -19.36
N SER A 95 6.63 5.42 -20.01
CA SER A 95 5.60 6.46 -19.90
C SER A 95 4.71 6.30 -18.67
N HIS A 96 4.52 5.06 -18.18
CA HIS A 96 3.67 4.71 -17.04
C HIS A 96 4.44 3.82 -16.05
N PRO A 97 5.57 4.28 -15.47
CA PRO A 97 6.36 3.49 -14.55
C PRO A 97 5.55 3.23 -13.28
N ALA A 98 5.46 1.97 -12.87
CA ALA A 98 4.72 1.57 -11.68
C ALA A 98 5.62 1.45 -10.46
N GLY A 99 5.02 1.71 -9.30
CA GLY A 99 5.57 1.47 -7.98
C GLY A 99 4.56 0.83 -7.06
N LEU A 100 5.04 0.34 -5.94
CA LEU A 100 4.24 -0.32 -4.91
C LEU A 100 4.44 0.40 -3.58
N ARG A 101 3.35 0.88 -2.99
CA ARG A 101 3.35 1.54 -1.68
C ARG A 101 2.78 0.59 -0.64
N ILE A 102 3.64 0.06 0.22
CA ILE A 102 3.29 -0.94 1.23
C ILE A 102 2.64 -0.26 2.44
N TYR A 103 1.62 -0.89 2.99
CA TYR A 103 0.94 -0.42 4.21
C TYR A 103 0.64 -1.53 5.22
N ASP A 104 0.78 -2.82 4.87
CA ASP A 104 0.66 -3.92 5.82
C ASP A 104 1.51 -5.12 5.40
N ALA A 105 1.75 -6.04 6.33
CA ALA A 105 2.53 -7.24 6.09
C ALA A 105 1.83 -8.47 6.69
N LEU A 106 1.77 -9.55 5.90
CA LEU A 106 1.25 -10.84 6.32
C LEU A 106 2.38 -11.77 6.73
N ILE A 107 3.43 -11.82 5.90
CA ILE A 107 4.61 -12.66 6.10
C ILE A 107 5.84 -11.82 5.76
N TRP A 108 6.87 -11.90 6.59
CA TRP A 108 8.16 -11.26 6.33
C TRP A 108 9.30 -12.18 6.73
N GLN A 109 10.19 -12.51 5.77
CA GLN A 109 11.35 -13.38 5.96
C GLN A 109 10.99 -14.69 6.68
N GLY A 110 9.94 -15.36 6.21
CA GLY A 110 9.45 -16.62 6.75
C GLY A 110 8.63 -16.53 8.04
N ARG A 111 8.49 -15.33 8.63
CA ARG A 111 7.70 -15.13 9.84
C ARG A 111 6.28 -14.71 9.50
N ASP A 112 5.30 -15.46 10.01
CA ASP A 112 3.88 -15.07 9.93
C ASP A 112 3.58 -13.94 10.93
N LEU A 113 3.11 -12.80 10.39
CA LEU A 113 2.82 -11.60 11.16
C LEU A 113 1.31 -11.39 11.39
N ARG A 114 0.46 -12.22 10.80
CA ARG A 114 -1.00 -11.98 10.79
C ARG A 114 -1.62 -11.97 12.18
N GLY A 115 -1.10 -12.76 13.11
CA GLY A 115 -1.55 -12.81 14.51
C GLY A 115 -1.02 -11.69 15.39
N LEU A 116 -0.12 -10.83 14.89
CA LEU A 116 0.45 -9.72 15.64
C LEU A 116 -0.43 -8.47 15.53
N PRO A 117 -0.43 -7.59 16.56
CA PRO A 117 -1.08 -6.29 16.47
C PRO A 117 -0.46 -5.42 15.35
N PHE A 118 -1.26 -4.49 14.82
CA PHE A 118 -0.82 -3.60 13.74
C PHE A 118 0.49 -2.87 14.07
N THR A 119 0.66 -2.40 15.30
CA THR A 119 1.90 -1.72 15.74
C THR A 119 3.14 -2.59 15.56
N GLU A 120 3.07 -3.88 15.83
CA GLU A 120 4.20 -4.80 15.66
C GLU A 120 4.46 -5.12 14.18
N ARG A 121 3.41 -5.32 13.38
CA ARG A 121 3.55 -5.49 11.93
C ARG A 121 4.16 -4.23 11.30
N ARG A 122 3.73 -3.05 11.74
CA ARG A 122 4.25 -1.77 11.29
C ARG A 122 5.73 -1.61 11.65
N ALA A 123 6.15 -1.97 12.85
CA ALA A 123 7.54 -1.92 13.27
C ALA A 123 8.44 -2.80 12.38
N VAL A 124 7.98 -3.99 11.99
CA VAL A 124 8.68 -4.84 11.01
C VAL A 124 8.85 -4.13 9.68
N LEU A 125 7.79 -3.50 9.15
CA LEU A 125 7.84 -2.76 7.89
C LEU A 125 8.76 -1.54 7.93
N GLU A 126 8.81 -0.82 9.04
CA GLU A 126 9.68 0.35 9.23
C GLU A 126 11.17 -0.03 9.27
N GLY A 127 11.49 -1.23 9.70
CA GLY A 127 12.84 -1.80 9.66
C GLY A 127 13.17 -2.58 8.39
N ALA A 128 12.22 -2.73 7.46
CA ALA A 128 12.40 -3.55 6.27
C ALA A 128 13.17 -2.81 5.16
N ASP A 129 14.06 -3.53 4.49
CA ASP A 129 14.63 -3.12 3.22
C ASP A 129 13.88 -3.87 2.09
N PHE A 130 13.16 -3.12 1.26
CA PHE A 130 12.45 -3.67 0.10
C PHE A 130 13.33 -3.87 -1.12
N GLY A 131 14.59 -3.41 -1.07
CA GLY A 131 15.58 -3.64 -2.12
C GLY A 131 15.40 -2.82 -3.39
N SER A 132 14.49 -1.84 -3.40
CA SER A 132 14.23 -0.99 -4.58
C SER A 132 13.45 0.27 -4.22
N ASP A 133 13.77 1.39 -4.87
CA ASP A 133 13.04 2.66 -4.75
C ASP A 133 11.61 2.60 -5.34
N ARG A 134 11.29 1.54 -6.10
CA ARG A 134 9.93 1.32 -6.61
C ARG A 134 8.96 0.83 -5.55
N ILE A 135 9.48 0.32 -4.44
CA ILE A 135 8.69 -0.22 -3.33
C ILE A 135 9.01 0.61 -2.11
N ASP A 136 8.04 1.32 -1.62
CA ASP A 136 8.17 2.15 -0.42
C ASP A 136 7.07 1.87 0.61
N LEU A 137 7.25 2.41 1.80
CA LEU A 137 6.31 2.31 2.90
C LEU A 137 5.42 3.55 2.92
N SER A 138 4.10 3.35 2.99
CA SER A 138 3.15 4.42 3.26
C SER A 138 3.40 5.01 4.65
N GLY A 139 3.60 6.33 4.74
CA GLY A 139 3.85 7.00 6.00
C GLY A 139 2.63 7.05 6.92
N LEU A 140 2.84 6.91 8.23
CA LEU A 140 1.79 7.20 9.21
C LEU A 140 1.58 8.71 9.30
N LEU A 141 0.32 9.14 9.40
CA LEU A 141 -0.03 10.54 9.60
C LEU A 141 0.11 10.90 11.08
N PRO A 142 0.74 12.03 11.42
CA PRO A 142 0.78 12.53 12.78
C PRO A 142 -0.57 13.19 13.12
N PHE A 143 -1.22 12.76 14.19
CA PHE A 143 -2.41 13.41 14.74
C PHE A 143 -2.55 13.04 16.22
N GLU A 144 -3.11 13.95 17.00
CA GLU A 144 -3.43 13.74 18.42
C GLU A 144 -4.95 13.73 18.64
N THR A 145 -5.68 14.45 17.80
CA THR A 145 -7.14 14.54 17.84
C THR A 145 -7.76 14.17 16.49
N TRP A 146 -9.03 13.81 16.50
CA TRP A 146 -9.78 13.58 15.26
C TRP A 146 -9.92 14.83 14.39
N ASP A 147 -9.91 16.02 15.01
CA ASP A 147 -9.96 17.30 14.29
C ASP A 147 -8.63 17.58 13.56
N ASP A 148 -7.48 17.18 14.12
CA ASP A 148 -6.18 17.23 13.41
C ASP A 148 -6.22 16.35 12.16
N LEU A 149 -6.73 15.12 12.29
CA LEU A 149 -6.83 14.20 11.17
C LEU A 149 -7.82 14.71 10.11
N ALA A 150 -8.92 15.33 10.53
CA ALA A 150 -9.89 15.96 9.62
C ALA A 150 -9.26 17.13 8.84
N ALA A 151 -8.41 17.92 9.50
CA ALA A 151 -7.68 19.03 8.86
C ALA A 151 -6.67 18.48 7.82
N LEU A 152 -5.92 17.44 8.14
CA LEU A 152 -5.02 16.78 7.17
C LEU A 152 -5.79 16.23 5.96
N ARG A 153 -6.93 15.59 6.20
CA ARG A 153 -7.78 15.07 5.13
C ARG A 153 -8.35 16.17 4.23
N ALA A 154 -8.62 17.35 4.76
CA ALA A 154 -9.18 18.47 4.01
C ALA A 154 -8.16 19.11 3.04
N ASP A 155 -6.85 18.98 3.34
CA ASP A 155 -5.75 19.50 2.52
C ASP A 155 -4.70 18.40 2.28
N PRO A 156 -5.02 17.39 1.44
CA PRO A 156 -4.11 16.29 1.17
C PRO A 156 -2.89 16.74 0.36
N LEU A 157 -1.75 16.09 0.64
CA LEU A 157 -0.46 16.37 -0.04
C LEU A 157 -0.49 16.15 -1.56
N ASP A 158 -1.43 15.34 -2.05
CA ASP A 158 -1.51 14.94 -3.45
C ASP A 158 -2.98 14.79 -3.88
N ALA A 159 -3.29 15.22 -5.10
CA ALA A 159 -4.64 15.15 -5.67
C ALA A 159 -5.17 13.71 -5.88
N VAL A 160 -4.27 12.72 -5.89
CA VAL A 160 -4.62 11.29 -6.01
C VAL A 160 -4.92 10.62 -4.66
N ILE A 161 -4.96 11.39 -3.57
CA ILE A 161 -5.34 10.90 -2.25
C ILE A 161 -6.86 10.98 -2.12
N GLU A 162 -7.51 9.82 -1.96
CA GLU A 162 -8.98 9.73 -1.79
C GLU A 162 -9.45 10.07 -0.37
N GLY A 163 -8.56 10.02 0.62
CA GLY A 163 -8.89 10.21 2.02
C GLY A 163 -7.85 9.62 2.95
N VAL A 164 -8.29 9.14 4.10
CA VAL A 164 -7.43 8.49 5.10
C VAL A 164 -7.94 7.10 5.44
N MET A 165 -7.01 6.20 5.72
CA MET A 165 -7.26 4.87 6.28
C MET A 165 -6.95 4.91 7.78
N ILE A 166 -7.90 4.51 8.59
CA ILE A 166 -7.77 4.46 10.05
C ILE A 166 -7.70 3.00 10.49
N LYS A 167 -6.74 2.68 11.31
CA LYS A 167 -6.49 1.31 11.80
C LYS A 167 -6.33 1.32 13.32
N ARG A 168 -6.93 0.37 14.00
CA ARG A 168 -6.64 0.18 15.42
C ARG A 168 -5.22 -0.36 15.59
N ARG A 169 -4.48 0.21 16.54
CA ARG A 169 -3.08 -0.15 16.80
C ARG A 169 -2.91 -1.59 17.29
N ASP A 170 -3.91 -2.12 18.00
CA ASP A 170 -3.93 -3.48 18.55
C ASP A 170 -4.57 -4.52 17.61
N SER A 171 -5.05 -4.12 16.41
CA SER A 171 -5.74 -5.03 15.51
C SER A 171 -4.81 -6.06 14.88
N VAL A 172 -5.24 -7.32 14.88
CA VAL A 172 -4.62 -8.36 14.08
C VAL A 172 -4.97 -8.21 12.61
N TYR A 173 -4.22 -8.85 11.72
CA TYR A 173 -4.55 -8.84 10.30
C TYR A 173 -5.81 -9.66 10.04
N VAL A 174 -6.78 -9.04 9.38
CA VAL A 174 -8.02 -9.68 8.97
C VAL A 174 -8.11 -9.61 7.46
N GLY A 175 -8.13 -10.78 6.81
CA GLY A 175 -8.34 -10.87 5.37
C GLY A 175 -9.76 -10.50 4.97
N GLY A 176 -9.94 -10.02 3.74
CA GLY A 176 -11.25 -9.66 3.18
C GLY A 176 -11.44 -8.15 2.96
N ARG A 177 -12.72 -7.72 3.04
CA ARG A 177 -13.12 -6.31 2.81
C ARG A 177 -12.96 -5.47 4.06
#